data_3a8c8495b0c24c7ad90d031b342adbbf
#
_entry.id   3a8c8495b0c24c7ad90d031b342adbbf
#
_cell.length_a   1.000
_cell.length_b   1.000
_cell.length_c   1.000
_cell.angle_alpha   90.00
_cell.angle_beta   90.00
_cell.angle_gamma   90.00
#
_symmetry.space_group_name_H-M   'P 1'
#
loop_
_entity.id
_entity.type
_entity.pdbx_description
1 polymer ?
#
loop_
_entity_poly.entity_id
_entity_poly.type
_entity_poly.pdbx_seq_one_letter_code
_entity_poly.pdbx_strand_id
1 'polypeptide(L)'
;MFSEERAERAVRFIEKLKHTKAPYRGKPFVLKEFQKKIVRELFGTLNEDGTRQYRKAYVEEPRKNGKSELAAAIALYLLFDGDGGDEIYSCAGDRDQAAIVFDVAADMVRLGDLAKRFKVIDHRKRIVYLAKGSFYHAISAEAATKHGYNASGVIFDELHVQPNRQLWDVMTTSSGTRKQPLIFAITTAGYDRQSICWEVHSYAEAILRGAIEDPSFYPVIYSA
;
A
#
# COMPACT_ATOMS: atom_id res chain seq x y z
N MET A 1 -9.84 -17.99 6.94
CA MET A 1 -8.85 -18.75 7.77
C MET A 1 -7.63 -17.88 8.01
N PHE A 2 -7.00 -17.91 9.21
CA PHE A 2 -5.77 -17.15 9.47
C PHE A 2 -4.53 -18.04 9.31
N SER A 3 -3.53 -17.56 8.59
CA SER A 3 -2.23 -18.23 8.39
C SER A 3 -1.15 -17.46 9.11
N GLU A 4 -0.68 -18.01 10.22
CA GLU A 4 0.46 -17.46 10.99
C GLU A 4 1.73 -17.34 10.14
N GLU A 5 1.99 -18.35 9.30
CA GLU A 5 3.16 -18.37 8.40
C GLU A 5 3.15 -17.19 7.44
N ARG A 6 2.01 -16.91 6.78
CA ARG A 6 1.87 -15.79 5.85
C ARG A 6 2.00 -14.45 6.57
N ALA A 7 1.36 -14.33 7.73
CA ALA A 7 1.42 -13.13 8.56
C ALA A 7 2.86 -12.82 8.98
N GLU A 8 3.56 -13.79 9.54
CA GLU A 8 4.94 -13.62 10.00
C GLU A 8 5.95 -13.45 8.84
N ARG A 9 5.67 -14.02 7.68
CA ARG A 9 6.48 -13.78 6.47
C ARG A 9 6.45 -12.31 6.06
N ALA A 10 5.27 -11.68 6.07
CA ALA A 10 5.11 -10.26 5.76
C ALA A 10 5.80 -9.37 6.81
N VAL A 11 5.58 -9.64 8.08
CA VAL A 11 6.22 -8.91 9.20
C VAL A 11 7.74 -9.00 9.09
N ARG A 12 8.30 -10.21 8.96
CA ARG A 12 9.76 -10.41 8.85
C ARG A 12 10.36 -9.74 7.62
N PHE A 13 9.65 -9.70 6.51
CA PHE A 13 10.12 -8.98 5.33
C PHE A 13 10.20 -7.48 5.62
N ILE A 14 9.14 -6.89 6.17
CA ILE A 14 9.06 -5.47 6.46
C ILE A 14 10.10 -5.06 7.51
N GLU A 15 10.26 -5.83 8.58
CA GLU A 15 11.22 -5.53 9.64
C GLU A 15 12.69 -5.69 9.22
N LYS A 16 12.98 -6.36 8.10
CA LYS A 16 14.31 -6.35 7.47
C LYS A 16 14.63 -5.09 6.68
N LEU A 17 13.61 -4.32 6.30
CA LEU A 17 13.81 -3.01 5.66
C LEU A 17 14.49 -2.04 6.64
N LYS A 18 14.94 -0.91 6.12
CA LYS A 18 15.63 0.10 6.93
C LYS A 18 14.83 1.40 6.97
N HIS A 19 14.84 2.04 8.13
CA HIS A 19 14.37 3.42 8.23
C HIS A 19 15.14 4.33 7.27
N THR A 20 14.42 5.23 6.60
CA THR A 20 14.98 6.11 5.58
C THR A 20 15.31 7.50 6.09
N LYS A 21 14.77 7.90 7.24
CA LYS A 21 14.89 9.25 7.81
C LYS A 21 15.63 9.26 9.15
N ALA A 22 16.33 10.38 9.42
CA ALA A 22 16.96 10.63 10.72
C ALA A 22 15.87 10.71 11.83
N PRO A 23 16.18 10.35 13.08
CA PRO A 23 17.46 9.84 13.58
C PRO A 23 17.66 8.32 13.39
N TYR A 24 16.71 7.63 12.77
CA TYR A 24 16.73 6.17 12.66
C TYR A 24 17.26 5.64 11.33
N ARG A 25 17.67 6.50 10.40
CA ARG A 25 18.16 6.11 9.07
C ARG A 25 19.16 4.95 9.14
N GLY A 26 18.89 3.89 8.38
CA GLY A 26 19.74 2.69 8.32
C GLY A 26 19.50 1.65 9.43
N LYS A 27 18.74 1.99 10.47
CA LYS A 27 18.30 1.00 11.48
C LYS A 27 17.16 0.14 10.95
N PRO A 28 16.95 -1.09 11.44
CA PRO A 28 15.81 -1.92 11.06
C PRO A 28 14.48 -1.18 11.26
N PHE A 29 13.56 -1.35 10.32
CA PHE A 29 12.21 -0.79 10.40
C PHE A 29 11.32 -1.68 11.29
N VAL A 30 11.48 -1.54 12.60
CA VAL A 30 10.70 -2.30 13.57
C VAL A 30 9.26 -1.76 13.59
N LEU A 31 8.31 -2.63 13.26
CA LEU A 31 6.89 -2.30 13.28
C LEU A 31 6.40 -2.03 14.71
N LYS A 32 5.67 -0.94 14.89
CA LYS A 32 4.89 -0.72 16.11
C LYS A 32 3.78 -1.75 16.20
N GLU A 33 3.29 -2.06 17.40
CA GLU A 33 2.28 -3.11 17.60
C GLU A 33 1.03 -2.93 16.73
N PHE A 34 0.53 -1.70 16.60
CA PHE A 34 -0.62 -1.44 15.72
C PHE A 34 -0.30 -1.66 14.23
N GLN A 35 0.90 -1.29 13.77
CA GLN A 35 1.33 -1.55 12.39
C GLN A 35 1.52 -3.05 12.16
N LYS A 36 2.09 -3.75 13.13
CA LYS A 36 2.26 -5.20 13.09
C LYS A 36 0.91 -5.91 12.99
N LYS A 37 -0.09 -5.46 13.76
CA LYS A 37 -1.46 -5.96 13.68
C LYS A 37 -2.04 -5.78 12.27
N ILE A 38 -1.91 -4.58 11.68
CA ILE A 38 -2.38 -4.31 10.31
C ILE A 38 -1.73 -5.26 9.31
N VAL A 39 -0.41 -5.41 9.34
CA VAL A 39 0.34 -6.27 8.42
C VAL A 39 -0.06 -7.74 8.59
N ARG A 40 -0.18 -8.22 9.82
CA ARG A 40 -0.57 -9.60 10.12
C ARG A 40 -1.96 -9.92 9.60
N GLU A 41 -2.95 -9.09 9.93
CA GLU A 41 -4.32 -9.28 9.47
C GLU A 41 -4.41 -9.21 7.94
N LEU A 42 -3.80 -8.20 7.34
CA LEU A 42 -3.86 -7.97 5.90
C LEU A 42 -3.29 -9.14 5.08
N PHE A 43 -2.19 -9.73 5.51
CA PHE A 43 -1.50 -10.80 4.77
C PHE A 43 -1.72 -12.20 5.33
N GLY A 44 -2.18 -12.33 6.57
CA GLY A 44 -2.44 -13.60 7.23
C GLY A 44 -3.86 -14.11 7.06
N THR A 45 -4.85 -13.23 6.80
CA THR A 45 -6.23 -13.64 6.62
C THR A 45 -6.48 -14.11 5.20
N LEU A 46 -6.82 -15.39 5.04
CA LEU A 46 -6.95 -16.07 3.75
C LEU A 46 -8.35 -16.61 3.51
N ASN A 47 -8.72 -16.70 2.24
CA ASN A 47 -9.84 -17.46 1.74
C ASN A 47 -9.53 -18.98 1.80
N GLU A 48 -10.53 -19.81 1.52
CA GLU A 48 -10.38 -21.27 1.45
C GLU A 48 -9.40 -21.72 0.36
N ASP A 49 -9.31 -20.96 -0.75
CA ASP A 49 -8.40 -21.22 -1.86
C ASP A 49 -6.95 -20.76 -1.58
N GLY A 50 -6.66 -20.28 -0.37
CA GLY A 50 -5.35 -19.79 0.05
C GLY A 50 -4.99 -18.39 -0.49
N THR A 51 -5.90 -17.71 -1.20
CA THR A 51 -5.69 -16.31 -1.59
C THR A 51 -5.95 -15.38 -0.42
N ARG A 52 -5.35 -14.17 -0.43
CA ARG A 52 -5.65 -13.14 0.57
C ARG A 52 -7.13 -12.77 0.55
N GLN A 53 -7.76 -12.75 1.71
CA GLN A 53 -9.17 -12.38 1.85
C GLN A 53 -9.38 -10.90 1.53
N TYR A 54 -8.53 -10.03 2.08
CA TYR A 54 -8.68 -8.59 1.90
C TYR A 54 -8.19 -8.12 0.52
N ARG A 55 -9.10 -7.48 -0.20
CA ARG A 55 -8.86 -6.87 -1.51
C ARG A 55 -8.70 -5.36 -1.42
N LYS A 56 -9.30 -4.76 -0.40
CA LYS A 56 -9.20 -3.35 -0.07
C LYS A 56 -8.88 -3.20 1.41
N ALA A 57 -8.05 -2.23 1.73
CA ALA A 57 -7.77 -1.83 3.10
C ALA A 57 -7.81 -0.30 3.20
N TYR A 58 -8.47 0.19 4.23
CA TYR A 58 -8.48 1.60 4.59
C TYR A 58 -7.93 1.75 6.00
N VAL A 59 -6.83 2.50 6.12
CA VAL A 59 -6.16 2.76 7.38
C VAL A 59 -6.15 4.26 7.63
N GLU A 60 -6.89 4.70 8.63
CA GLU A 60 -6.87 6.07 9.10
C GLU A 60 -6.12 6.14 10.42
N GLU A 61 -5.07 6.96 10.46
CA GLU A 61 -4.26 7.14 11.65
C GLU A 61 -3.74 8.59 11.79
N PRO A 62 -3.46 9.06 13.02
CA PRO A 62 -2.95 10.40 13.23
C PRO A 62 -1.63 10.67 12.50
N ARG A 63 -1.30 11.96 12.34
CA ARG A 63 -0.03 12.38 11.73
C ARG A 63 1.18 11.88 12.53
N LYS A 64 2.34 11.75 11.86
CA LYS A 64 3.65 11.37 12.44
C LYS A 64 3.75 9.93 12.96
N ASN A 65 2.87 9.02 12.52
CA ASN A 65 2.92 7.60 12.87
C ASN A 65 3.68 6.70 11.89
N GLY A 66 4.30 7.29 10.85
CA GLY A 66 5.12 6.53 9.90
C GLY A 66 4.33 5.97 8.72
N LYS A 67 3.19 6.59 8.37
CA LYS A 67 2.32 6.15 7.25
C LYS A 67 3.05 5.88 5.96
N SER A 68 3.82 6.84 5.47
CA SER A 68 4.52 6.71 4.17
C SER A 68 5.60 5.63 4.20
N GLU A 69 6.28 5.40 5.36
CA GLU A 69 7.22 4.27 5.48
C GLU A 69 6.48 2.93 5.46
N LEU A 70 5.33 2.82 6.14
CA LEU A 70 4.50 1.61 6.09
C LEU A 70 3.93 1.37 4.69
N ALA A 71 3.43 2.41 4.02
CA ALA A 71 2.94 2.35 2.65
C ALA A 71 4.01 1.86 1.66
N ALA A 72 5.22 2.42 1.75
CA ALA A 72 6.37 1.99 0.95
C ALA A 72 6.78 0.54 1.24
N ALA A 73 6.79 0.14 2.51
CA ALA A 73 7.12 -1.23 2.92
C ALA A 73 6.11 -2.26 2.39
N ILE A 74 4.81 -1.92 2.43
CA ILE A 74 3.75 -2.76 1.85
C ILE A 74 3.90 -2.86 0.33
N ALA A 75 4.18 -1.75 -0.36
CA ALA A 75 4.44 -1.77 -1.81
C ALA A 75 5.61 -2.69 -2.18
N LEU A 76 6.71 -2.62 -1.43
CA LEU A 76 7.88 -3.49 -1.64
C LEU A 76 7.57 -4.95 -1.30
N TYR A 77 6.75 -5.22 -0.29
CA TYR A 77 6.35 -6.59 0.02
C TYR A 77 5.47 -7.18 -1.09
N LEU A 78 4.50 -6.45 -1.61
CA LEU A 78 3.67 -6.88 -2.74
C LEU A 78 4.53 -7.16 -3.99
N LEU A 79 5.53 -6.31 -4.26
CA LEU A 79 6.47 -6.52 -5.37
C LEU A 79 7.31 -7.78 -5.17
N PHE A 80 7.73 -8.08 -3.94
CA PHE A 80 8.56 -9.24 -3.60
C PHE A 80 7.76 -10.54 -3.60
N ASP A 81 6.59 -10.55 -2.96
CA ASP A 81 5.78 -11.75 -2.70
C ASP A 81 4.89 -12.18 -3.88
N GLY A 82 4.66 -11.30 -4.85
CA GLY A 82 3.83 -11.57 -6.03
C GLY A 82 4.27 -12.76 -6.87
N ASP A 83 3.38 -13.25 -7.72
CA ASP A 83 3.57 -14.46 -8.54
C ASP A 83 4.45 -14.21 -9.80
N GLY A 84 4.67 -12.95 -10.15
CA GLY A 84 5.42 -12.51 -11.34
C GLY A 84 4.56 -11.75 -12.34
N GLY A 85 5.19 -10.82 -13.07
CA GLY A 85 4.48 -9.87 -13.94
C GLY A 85 3.58 -8.90 -13.16
N ASP A 86 3.89 -8.68 -11.88
CA ASP A 86 3.09 -7.83 -11.00
C ASP A 86 3.36 -6.36 -11.27
N GLU A 87 2.28 -5.60 -11.28
CA GLU A 87 2.27 -4.16 -11.41
C GLU A 87 1.81 -3.55 -10.08
N ILE A 88 2.73 -2.92 -9.35
CA ILE A 88 2.42 -2.23 -8.11
C ILE A 88 2.48 -0.73 -8.36
N TYR A 89 1.48 0.01 -7.89
CA TYR A 89 1.39 1.45 -8.09
C TYR A 89 1.24 2.17 -6.75
N SER A 90 1.96 3.29 -6.56
CA SER A 90 1.59 4.28 -5.57
C SER A 90 0.98 5.49 -6.26
N CYS A 91 -0.14 5.94 -5.70
CA CYS A 91 -1.01 6.95 -6.28
C CYS A 91 -1.08 8.16 -5.36
N ALA A 92 -0.87 9.35 -5.91
CA ALA A 92 -0.98 10.60 -5.18
C ALA A 92 -1.68 11.68 -6.01
N GLY A 93 -2.15 12.74 -5.36
CA GLY A 93 -2.85 13.84 -6.01
C GLY A 93 -1.99 14.60 -7.03
N ASP A 94 -0.70 14.72 -6.75
CA ASP A 94 0.28 15.39 -7.61
C ASP A 94 1.60 14.62 -7.70
N ARG A 95 2.52 15.13 -8.53
CA ARG A 95 3.82 14.52 -8.80
C ARG A 95 4.75 14.49 -7.60
N ASP A 96 4.75 15.56 -6.81
CA ASP A 96 5.66 15.70 -5.67
C ASP A 96 5.23 14.77 -4.54
N GLN A 97 3.93 14.66 -4.30
CA GLN A 97 3.37 13.69 -3.37
C GLN A 97 3.61 12.24 -3.81
N ALA A 98 3.46 11.93 -5.10
CA ALA A 98 3.78 10.60 -5.63
C ALA A 98 5.26 10.24 -5.43
N ALA A 99 6.16 11.23 -5.51
CA ALA A 99 7.59 11.03 -5.28
C ALA A 99 7.91 10.63 -3.83
N ILE A 100 7.13 11.07 -2.83
CA ILE A 100 7.42 10.81 -1.41
C ILE A 100 7.46 9.32 -1.09
N VAL A 101 6.42 8.58 -1.45
CA VAL A 101 6.37 7.12 -1.19
C VAL A 101 7.43 6.38 -2.02
N PHE A 102 7.63 6.82 -3.27
CA PHE A 102 8.67 6.26 -4.12
C PHE A 102 10.07 6.45 -3.53
N ASP A 103 10.42 7.66 -3.10
CA ASP A 103 11.75 7.97 -2.57
C ASP A 103 12.02 7.18 -1.29
N VAL A 104 11.01 7.01 -0.44
CA VAL A 104 11.09 6.13 0.75
C VAL A 104 11.33 4.68 0.32
N ALA A 105 10.56 4.15 -0.63
CA ALA A 105 10.74 2.78 -1.12
C ALA A 105 12.12 2.57 -1.78
N ALA A 106 12.57 3.53 -2.58
CA ALA A 106 13.89 3.51 -3.23
C ALA A 106 15.03 3.51 -2.21
N ASP A 107 14.91 4.32 -1.16
CA ASP A 107 15.88 4.35 -0.07
C ASP A 107 15.87 3.05 0.74
N MET A 108 14.69 2.46 1.04
CA MET A 108 14.61 1.15 1.68
C MET A 108 15.31 0.06 0.85
N VAL A 109 15.16 0.08 -0.47
CA VAL A 109 15.87 -0.83 -1.37
C VAL A 109 17.38 -0.61 -1.28
N ARG A 110 17.86 0.63 -1.37
CA ARG A 110 19.30 0.97 -1.39
C ARG A 110 20.01 0.69 -0.06
N LEU A 111 19.31 0.89 1.05
CA LEU A 111 19.87 0.70 2.40
C LEU A 111 19.87 -0.75 2.85
N GLY A 112 19.24 -1.66 2.12
CA GLY A 112 19.06 -3.06 2.51
C GLY A 112 19.50 -4.06 1.43
N ASP A 113 19.26 -5.33 1.72
CA ASP A 113 19.60 -6.45 0.82
C ASP A 113 18.77 -6.49 -0.46
N LEU A 114 17.69 -5.74 -0.52
CA LEU A 114 16.85 -5.66 -1.72
C LEU A 114 17.58 -5.04 -2.91
N ALA A 115 18.64 -4.23 -2.69
CA ALA A 115 19.48 -3.69 -3.75
C ALA A 115 20.11 -4.78 -4.66
N LYS A 116 20.30 -5.99 -4.15
CA LYS A 116 20.81 -7.14 -4.91
C LYS A 116 19.77 -7.74 -5.88
N ARG A 117 18.49 -7.41 -5.69
CA ARG A 117 17.36 -8.01 -6.42
C ARG A 117 16.54 -7.00 -7.20
N PHE A 118 16.44 -5.78 -6.69
CA PHE A 118 15.61 -4.71 -7.23
C PHE A 118 16.46 -3.62 -7.86
N LYS A 119 16.07 -3.18 -9.04
CA LYS A 119 16.69 -2.06 -9.75
C LYS A 119 15.85 -0.81 -9.59
N VAL A 120 16.40 0.24 -8.98
CA VAL A 120 15.76 1.55 -8.86
C VAL A 120 16.08 2.39 -10.10
N ILE A 121 15.05 2.99 -10.68
CA ILE A 121 15.12 3.88 -11.86
C ILE A 121 14.49 5.23 -11.48
N ASP A 122 15.32 6.13 -10.93
CA ASP A 122 14.86 7.39 -10.31
C ASP A 122 14.08 8.30 -11.27
N HIS A 123 14.59 8.53 -12.48
CA HIS A 123 13.98 9.41 -13.46
C HIS A 123 12.59 8.94 -13.94
N ARG A 124 12.28 7.64 -13.76
CA ARG A 124 10.98 7.04 -14.07
C ARG A 124 10.13 6.79 -12.83
N LYS A 125 10.64 7.12 -11.64
CA LYS A 125 10.01 6.78 -10.36
C LYS A 125 9.55 5.31 -10.30
N ARG A 126 10.46 4.38 -10.70
CA ARG A 126 10.18 2.96 -10.87
C ARG A 126 11.20 2.08 -10.14
N ILE A 127 10.72 1.02 -9.52
CA ILE A 127 11.55 -0.06 -8.97
C ILE A 127 11.17 -1.35 -9.71
N VAL A 128 12.16 -2.06 -10.23
CA VAL A 128 11.95 -3.26 -11.05
C VAL A 128 12.53 -4.48 -10.35
N TYR A 129 11.75 -5.55 -10.27
CA TYR A 129 12.19 -6.87 -9.86
C TYR A 129 12.36 -7.74 -11.12
N LEU A 130 13.58 -7.71 -11.69
CA LEU A 130 13.87 -8.35 -12.97
C LEU A 130 13.58 -9.85 -12.97
N ALA A 131 13.91 -10.56 -11.88
CA ALA A 131 13.72 -12.02 -11.79
C ALA A 131 12.26 -12.45 -11.91
N LYS A 132 11.31 -11.57 -11.61
CA LYS A 132 9.86 -11.83 -11.72
C LYS A 132 9.18 -11.04 -12.83
N GLY A 133 9.89 -10.18 -13.56
CA GLY A 133 9.28 -9.27 -14.53
C GLY A 133 8.28 -8.29 -13.93
N SER A 134 8.38 -8.04 -12.62
CA SER A 134 7.45 -7.22 -11.84
C SER A 134 8.02 -5.83 -11.60
N PHE A 135 7.16 -4.85 -11.37
CA PHE A 135 7.61 -3.49 -11.06
C PHE A 135 6.68 -2.75 -10.09
N TYR A 136 7.27 -1.79 -9.40
CA TYR A 136 6.57 -0.74 -8.67
C TYR A 136 6.77 0.60 -9.38
N HIS A 137 5.72 1.41 -9.49
CA HIS A 137 5.74 2.70 -10.18
C HIS A 137 4.89 3.73 -9.43
N ALA A 138 5.44 4.90 -9.16
CA ALA A 138 4.71 6.02 -8.60
C ALA A 138 4.03 6.84 -9.71
N ILE A 139 2.74 7.09 -9.56
CA ILE A 139 1.91 7.83 -10.53
C ILE A 139 1.15 8.96 -9.86
N SER A 140 0.94 10.06 -10.57
CA SER A 140 0.07 11.16 -10.17
C SER A 140 -1.28 11.11 -10.89
N ALA A 141 -2.27 11.84 -10.36
CA ALA A 141 -3.61 11.91 -10.94
C ALA A 141 -3.60 12.33 -12.43
N GLU A 142 -2.70 13.23 -12.81
CA GLU A 142 -2.55 13.68 -14.20
C GLU A 142 -2.07 12.57 -15.15
N ALA A 143 -1.25 11.65 -14.66
CA ALA A 143 -0.70 10.56 -15.46
C ALA A 143 -1.66 9.37 -15.60
N ALA A 144 -2.60 9.21 -14.68
CA ALA A 144 -3.46 8.05 -14.56
C ALA A 144 -4.41 7.84 -15.76
N THR A 145 -4.76 8.91 -16.48
CA THR A 145 -5.75 8.86 -17.57
C THR A 145 -5.24 8.26 -18.88
N LYS A 146 -3.94 7.93 -18.99
CA LYS A 146 -3.27 7.65 -20.27
C LYS A 146 -2.95 6.18 -20.54
N HIS A 147 -3.16 5.25 -19.60
CA HIS A 147 -2.69 3.86 -19.74
C HIS A 147 -3.71 2.83 -19.26
N GLY A 148 -3.75 1.67 -19.92
CA GLY A 148 -4.41 0.47 -19.41
C GLY A 148 -3.58 -0.16 -18.31
N TYR A 149 -3.99 0.02 -17.06
CA TYR A 149 -3.35 -0.58 -15.90
C TYR A 149 -3.88 -1.98 -15.64
N ASN A 150 -3.02 -2.87 -15.16
CA ASN A 150 -3.41 -4.20 -14.66
C ASN A 150 -2.78 -4.42 -13.28
N ALA A 151 -3.27 -3.65 -12.31
CA ALA A 151 -2.64 -3.52 -11.00
C ALA A 151 -2.80 -4.77 -10.13
N SER A 152 -1.68 -5.32 -9.64
CA SER A 152 -1.66 -6.32 -8.56
C SER A 152 -1.71 -5.65 -7.18
N GLY A 153 -1.21 -4.42 -7.07
CA GLY A 153 -1.24 -3.63 -5.86
C GLY A 153 -1.33 -2.13 -6.14
N VAL A 154 -2.17 -1.45 -5.38
CA VAL A 154 -2.33 0.01 -5.46
C VAL A 154 -2.22 0.59 -4.06
N ILE A 155 -1.35 1.54 -3.88
CA ILE A 155 -1.12 2.24 -2.62
C ILE A 155 -1.58 3.70 -2.77
N PHE A 156 -2.52 4.12 -1.97
CA PHE A 156 -2.88 5.52 -1.80
C PHE A 156 -2.31 6.03 -0.48
N ASP A 157 -1.29 6.87 -0.52
CA ASP A 157 -0.82 7.61 0.65
C ASP A 157 -1.53 8.96 0.68
N GLU A 158 -2.02 9.36 1.86
CA GLU A 158 -2.76 10.59 2.09
C GLU A 158 -3.99 10.73 1.15
N LEU A 159 -4.91 9.75 1.20
CA LEU A 159 -6.11 9.73 0.35
C LEU A 159 -6.94 11.02 0.45
N HIS A 160 -6.89 11.73 1.59
CA HIS A 160 -7.63 12.98 1.82
C HIS A 160 -7.19 14.16 0.94
N VAL A 161 -5.98 14.12 0.33
CA VAL A 161 -5.49 15.16 -0.57
C VAL A 161 -5.77 14.89 -2.06
N GLN A 162 -6.48 13.81 -2.37
CA GLN A 162 -6.86 13.53 -3.76
C GLN A 162 -7.80 14.63 -4.29
N PRO A 163 -7.48 15.25 -5.45
CA PRO A 163 -8.26 16.38 -5.96
C PRO A 163 -9.68 15.99 -6.43
N ASN A 164 -9.85 14.71 -6.79
CA ASN A 164 -11.12 14.13 -7.21
C ASN A 164 -11.07 12.60 -7.15
N ARG A 165 -12.18 11.94 -7.46
CA ARG A 165 -12.29 10.48 -7.43
C ARG A 165 -11.66 9.75 -8.63
N GLN A 166 -11.30 10.46 -9.69
CA GLN A 166 -10.93 9.86 -10.98
C GLN A 166 -9.78 8.85 -10.86
N LEU A 167 -8.69 9.22 -10.15
CA LEU A 167 -7.56 8.32 -9.94
C LEU A 167 -7.97 7.07 -9.14
N TRP A 168 -8.79 7.25 -8.11
CA TRP A 168 -9.33 6.15 -7.34
C TRP A 168 -10.14 5.18 -8.21
N ASP A 169 -11.08 5.69 -9.00
CA ASP A 169 -11.93 4.86 -9.85
C ASP A 169 -11.13 4.08 -10.90
N VAL A 170 -10.19 4.75 -11.58
CA VAL A 170 -9.31 4.11 -12.56
C VAL A 170 -8.50 2.99 -11.92
N MET A 171 -7.87 3.24 -10.78
CA MET A 171 -6.98 2.27 -10.15
C MET A 171 -7.72 1.13 -9.46
N THR A 172 -8.88 1.38 -8.88
CA THR A 172 -9.69 0.32 -8.25
C THR A 172 -10.33 -0.61 -9.26
N THR A 173 -10.61 -0.14 -10.48
CA THR A 173 -11.13 -0.96 -11.57
C THR A 173 -10.05 -1.67 -12.40
N SER A 174 -8.79 -1.22 -12.30
CA SER A 174 -7.66 -1.75 -13.09
C SER A 174 -7.21 -3.16 -12.72
N SER A 175 -7.69 -3.70 -11.62
CA SER A 175 -7.21 -4.97 -11.03
C SER A 175 -8.07 -6.19 -11.37
N GLY A 176 -9.06 -6.05 -12.25
CA GLY A 176 -10.10 -7.06 -12.48
C GLY A 176 -9.61 -8.44 -12.97
N THR A 177 -8.43 -8.53 -13.57
CA THR A 177 -7.85 -9.80 -14.04
C THR A 177 -6.89 -10.44 -13.03
N ARG A 178 -6.54 -9.76 -11.96
CA ARG A 178 -5.59 -10.25 -10.95
C ARG A 178 -6.27 -11.17 -9.95
N LYS A 179 -5.60 -12.27 -9.60
CA LYS A 179 -6.12 -13.29 -8.68
C LYS A 179 -6.33 -12.73 -7.27
N GLN A 180 -5.40 -11.94 -6.76
CA GLN A 180 -5.45 -11.37 -5.42
C GLN A 180 -4.92 -9.91 -5.35
N PRO A 181 -5.58 -8.98 -6.05
CA PRO A 181 -5.15 -7.58 -6.01
C PRO A 181 -5.32 -6.99 -4.61
N LEU A 182 -4.56 -5.94 -4.30
CA LEU A 182 -4.72 -5.18 -3.07
C LEU A 182 -4.76 -3.69 -3.37
N ILE A 183 -5.79 -3.02 -2.87
CA ILE A 183 -5.86 -1.57 -2.78
C ILE A 183 -5.68 -1.19 -1.31
N PHE A 184 -4.57 -0.53 -1.01
CA PHE A 184 -4.21 -0.11 0.33
C PHE A 184 -4.24 1.41 0.40
N ALA A 185 -5.23 1.97 1.07
CA ALA A 185 -5.33 3.40 1.34
C ALA A 185 -4.94 3.70 2.78
N ILE A 186 -3.99 4.60 2.96
CA ILE A 186 -3.57 5.08 4.26
C ILE A 186 -3.63 6.60 4.30
N THR A 187 -4.23 7.17 5.34
CA THR A 187 -4.51 8.59 5.41
C THR A 187 -4.60 9.10 6.84
N THR A 188 -4.61 10.42 7.00
CA THR A 188 -5.18 11.07 8.18
C THR A 188 -6.64 11.39 7.93
N ALA A 189 -7.39 11.69 8.98
CA ALA A 189 -8.78 12.16 8.86
C ALA A 189 -8.88 13.36 7.91
N GLY A 190 -9.76 13.24 6.93
CA GLY A 190 -10.07 14.32 6.00
C GLY A 190 -11.18 15.23 6.53
N TYR A 191 -11.20 16.48 6.07
CA TYR A 191 -12.24 17.46 6.45
C TYR A 191 -13.35 17.61 5.40
N ASP A 192 -13.05 17.27 4.14
CA ASP A 192 -13.97 17.43 3.04
C ASP A 192 -14.92 16.23 2.93
N ARG A 193 -16.19 16.46 3.27
CA ARG A 193 -17.25 15.45 3.21
C ARG A 193 -17.74 15.12 1.79
N GLN A 194 -17.26 15.81 0.77
CA GLN A 194 -17.56 15.52 -0.64
C GLN A 194 -16.40 14.77 -1.32
N SER A 195 -15.31 14.51 -0.60
CA SER A 195 -14.13 13.83 -1.13
C SER A 195 -14.31 12.32 -1.20
N ILE A 196 -13.52 11.68 -2.07
CA ILE A 196 -13.40 10.22 -2.11
C ILE A 196 -12.91 9.64 -0.76
N CYS A 197 -12.08 10.37 -0.05
CA CYS A 197 -11.62 9.97 1.28
C CYS A 197 -12.78 9.83 2.26
N TRP A 198 -13.72 10.78 2.26
CA TRP A 198 -14.90 10.71 3.11
C TRP A 198 -15.84 9.56 2.74
N GLU A 199 -16.03 9.28 1.45
CA GLU A 199 -16.81 8.14 0.98
C GLU A 199 -16.24 6.83 1.50
N VAL A 200 -14.90 6.62 1.36
CA VAL A 200 -14.22 5.41 1.82
C VAL A 200 -14.21 5.33 3.35
N HIS A 201 -14.01 6.45 4.04
CA HIS A 201 -14.12 6.54 5.50
C HIS A 201 -15.51 6.10 5.99
N SER A 202 -16.56 6.67 5.42
CA SER A 202 -17.96 6.35 5.80
C SER A 202 -18.29 4.87 5.57
N TYR A 203 -17.77 4.31 4.48
CA TYR A 203 -17.89 2.88 4.18
C TYR A 203 -17.16 2.03 5.23
N ALA A 204 -15.93 2.40 5.58
CA ALA A 204 -15.15 1.74 6.61
C ALA A 204 -15.84 1.78 7.98
N GLU A 205 -16.40 2.95 8.37
CA GLU A 205 -17.19 3.08 9.60
C GLU A 205 -18.45 2.22 9.59
N ALA A 206 -19.16 2.13 8.46
CA ALA A 206 -20.35 1.31 8.34
C ALA A 206 -20.03 -0.19 8.56
N ILE A 207 -18.89 -0.66 8.04
CA ILE A 207 -18.40 -2.02 8.29
C ILE A 207 -18.05 -2.21 9.77
N LEU A 208 -17.31 -1.27 10.38
CA LEU A 208 -16.92 -1.36 11.80
C LEU A 208 -18.13 -1.36 12.75
N ARG A 209 -19.21 -0.70 12.36
CA ARG A 209 -20.48 -0.68 13.11
C ARG A 209 -21.39 -1.89 12.81
N GLY A 210 -21.00 -2.77 11.89
CA GLY A 210 -21.80 -3.91 11.47
C GLY A 210 -23.02 -3.55 10.61
N ALA A 211 -23.07 -2.32 10.06
CA ALA A 211 -24.16 -1.90 9.16
C ALA A 211 -23.98 -2.42 7.72
N ILE A 212 -22.74 -2.73 7.34
CA ILE A 212 -22.37 -3.35 6.07
C ILE A 212 -21.48 -4.55 6.36
N GLU A 213 -21.73 -5.66 5.67
CA GLU A 213 -20.88 -6.84 5.69
C GLU A 213 -20.09 -6.92 4.38
N ASP A 214 -18.77 -6.69 4.44
CA ASP A 214 -17.84 -6.88 3.32
C ASP A 214 -16.56 -7.54 3.84
N PRO A 215 -16.45 -8.86 3.76
CA PRO A 215 -15.29 -9.60 4.26
C PRO A 215 -14.02 -9.33 3.43
N SER A 216 -14.14 -8.72 2.25
CA SER A 216 -12.99 -8.37 1.40
C SER A 216 -12.37 -7.01 1.73
N PHE A 217 -13.03 -6.22 2.58
CA PHE A 217 -12.58 -4.88 2.98
C PHE A 217 -12.01 -4.91 4.41
N TYR A 218 -10.82 -4.36 4.61
CA TYR A 218 -10.16 -4.26 5.91
C TYR A 218 -10.20 -2.81 6.42
N PRO A 219 -11.13 -2.46 7.33
CA PRO A 219 -11.24 -1.13 7.90
C PRO A 219 -10.41 -0.98 9.16
N VAL A 220 -9.60 0.06 9.26
CA VAL A 220 -8.87 0.46 10.47
C VAL A 220 -8.99 1.97 10.65
N ILE A 221 -9.62 2.41 11.72
CA ILE A 221 -9.74 3.82 12.08
C ILE A 221 -9.23 4.00 13.50
N TYR A 222 -8.10 4.69 13.63
CA TYR A 222 -7.56 5.10 14.92
C TYR A 222 -7.93 6.57 15.15
N SER A 223 -8.83 6.81 16.09
CA SER A 223 -9.13 8.16 16.56
C SER A 223 -7.91 8.75 17.29
N ALA A 224 -7.73 10.06 17.14
CA ALA A 224 -6.72 10.82 17.89
C ALA A 224 -7.12 10.95 19.36
#